data_dea05f30e79bdab752111678f36c1749
#
_entry.id   dea05f30e79bdab752111678f36c1749
#
_cell.length_a   1.000
_cell.length_b   1.000
_cell.length_c   1.000
_cell.angle_alpha   90.00
_cell.angle_beta   90.00
_cell.angle_gamma   90.00
#
_symmetry.space_group_name_H-M   'P 1'
#
loop_
_entity.id
_entity.type
_entity.pdbx_description
1 polymer ?
#
loop_
_entity_poly.entity_id
_entity_poly.type
_entity_poly.pdbx_seq_one_letter_code
_entity_poly.pdbx_strand_id
1 'polypeptide(L)'
;MTTEERNILEAKVKNAIEQIRPYLQEDGGDIAFASLTDDKIVNVELQGHCGSCPYAMMTLKQNVELAIKDAIPEIVSVENIKPL
;
A
#
# COMPACT_ATOMS: atom_id res chain seq x y z
N MET A 1 -3.33 -3.72 19.64
CA MET A 1 -4.50 -3.64 18.73
C MET A 1 -5.31 -4.91 18.88
N THR A 2 -6.61 -4.79 19.13
CA THR A 2 -7.49 -5.97 19.24
C THR A 2 -7.77 -6.55 17.85
N THR A 3 -8.32 -7.77 17.82
CA THR A 3 -8.69 -8.41 16.55
C THR A 3 -9.74 -7.58 15.81
N GLU A 4 -10.71 -7.03 16.55
CA GLU A 4 -11.74 -6.20 15.94
C GLU A 4 -11.17 -4.93 15.34
N GLU A 5 -10.27 -4.26 16.06
CA GLU A 5 -9.61 -3.07 15.57
C GLU A 5 -8.79 -3.38 14.32
N ARG A 6 -8.07 -4.50 14.34
CA ARG A 6 -7.29 -4.95 13.20
C ARG A 6 -8.20 -5.19 11.98
N ASN A 7 -9.32 -5.89 12.18
CA ASN A 7 -10.24 -6.19 11.09
C ASN A 7 -10.82 -4.92 10.46
N ILE A 8 -11.19 -3.95 11.30
CA ILE A 8 -11.71 -2.67 10.82
C ILE A 8 -10.64 -1.93 10.04
N LEU A 9 -9.43 -1.88 10.58
CA LEU A 9 -8.33 -1.18 9.94
C LEU A 9 -7.94 -1.85 8.63
N GLU A 10 -7.89 -3.18 8.59
CA GLU A 10 -7.62 -3.91 7.36
C GLU A 10 -8.66 -3.60 6.29
N ALA A 11 -9.93 -3.55 6.67
CA ALA A 11 -11.00 -3.24 5.72
C ALA A 11 -10.81 -1.85 5.12
N LYS A 12 -10.46 -0.87 5.96
CA LYS A 12 -10.19 0.48 5.50
C LYS A 12 -8.99 0.52 4.56
N VAL A 13 -7.93 -0.19 4.91
CA VAL A 13 -6.71 -0.25 4.10
C VAL A 13 -7.01 -0.89 2.75
N LYS A 14 -7.71 -2.01 2.75
CA LYS A 14 -8.07 -2.69 1.50
C LYS A 14 -8.91 -1.81 0.60
N ASN A 15 -9.85 -1.07 1.19
CA ASN A 15 -10.66 -0.14 0.42
C ASN A 15 -9.82 0.98 -0.19
N ALA A 16 -8.91 1.55 0.58
CA ALA A 16 -8.00 2.58 0.08
C ALA A 16 -7.15 2.05 -1.07
N ILE A 17 -6.62 0.83 -0.92
CA ILE A 17 -5.83 0.19 -1.96
C ILE A 17 -6.64 0.02 -3.24
N GLU A 18 -7.89 -0.43 -3.12
CA GLU A 18 -8.75 -0.59 -4.30
C GLU A 18 -9.02 0.73 -5.01
N GLN A 19 -9.05 1.84 -4.27
CA GLN A 19 -9.26 3.15 -4.88
C GLN A 19 -8.04 3.64 -5.66
N ILE A 20 -6.84 3.25 -5.25
CA ILE A 20 -5.62 3.70 -5.93
C ILE A 20 -5.17 2.74 -7.04
N ARG A 21 -5.66 1.50 -7.04
CA ARG A 21 -5.27 0.52 -8.05
C ARG A 21 -5.46 0.99 -9.49
N PRO A 22 -6.60 1.62 -9.85
CA PRO A 22 -6.76 2.08 -11.23
C PRO A 22 -5.68 3.04 -11.69
N TYR A 23 -5.22 3.92 -10.81
CA TYR A 23 -4.15 4.86 -11.15
C TYR A 23 -2.84 4.15 -11.43
N LEU A 24 -2.54 3.12 -10.65
CA LEU A 24 -1.32 2.33 -10.84
C LEU A 24 -1.43 1.48 -12.11
N GLN A 25 -2.61 0.94 -12.38
CA GLN A 25 -2.83 0.10 -13.55
C GLN A 25 -2.69 0.90 -14.84
N GLU A 26 -3.06 2.17 -14.82
CA GLU A 26 -2.87 3.05 -15.98
C GLU A 26 -1.42 3.18 -16.36
N ASP A 27 -0.52 3.11 -15.38
CA ASP A 27 0.92 3.18 -15.61
C ASP A 27 1.54 1.79 -15.80
N GLY A 28 0.71 0.76 -15.88
CA GLY A 28 1.19 -0.60 -16.06
C GLY A 28 1.59 -1.31 -14.79
N GLY A 29 1.32 -0.69 -13.63
CA GLY A 29 1.61 -1.29 -12.34
C GLY A 29 0.36 -1.82 -11.66
N ASP A 30 0.53 -2.32 -10.44
CA ASP A 30 -0.57 -2.76 -9.60
C ASP A 30 -0.10 -2.79 -8.15
N ILE A 31 -1.03 -2.99 -7.24
CA ILE A 31 -0.74 -3.11 -5.82
C ILE A 31 -1.66 -4.17 -5.21
N ALA A 32 -1.13 -4.95 -4.29
CA ALA A 32 -1.90 -5.93 -3.55
C ALA A 32 -1.64 -5.76 -2.06
N PHE A 33 -2.70 -5.92 -1.27
CA PHE A 33 -2.56 -5.93 0.18
C PHE A 33 -1.93 -7.24 0.62
N ALA A 34 -0.88 -7.16 1.44
CA ALA A 34 -0.22 -8.35 1.97
C ALA A 34 -0.59 -8.59 3.44
N SER A 35 -0.31 -7.61 4.28
CA SER A 35 -0.61 -7.76 5.71
C SER A 35 -0.64 -6.39 6.40
N LEU A 36 -1.16 -6.41 7.62
CA LEU A 36 -1.16 -5.24 8.51
C LEU A 36 -0.55 -5.68 9.84
N THR A 37 0.49 -4.97 10.27
CA THR A 37 1.14 -5.29 11.53
C THR A 37 0.44 -4.64 12.71
N ASP A 38 0.76 -5.10 13.91
CA ASP A 38 0.25 -4.49 15.14
C ASP A 38 0.78 -3.07 15.34
N ASP A 39 1.88 -2.75 14.70
CA ASP A 39 2.46 -1.40 14.74
C ASP A 39 1.79 -0.45 13.74
N LYS A 40 0.72 -0.90 13.10
CA LYS A 40 -0.03 -0.12 12.10
C LYS A 40 0.83 0.19 10.87
N ILE A 41 1.66 -0.77 10.48
CA ILE A 41 2.43 -0.71 9.25
C ILE A 41 1.73 -1.61 8.23
N VAL A 42 1.41 -1.05 7.08
CA VAL A 42 0.78 -1.79 6.00
C VAL A 42 1.85 -2.38 5.09
N ASN A 43 1.82 -3.68 4.93
CA ASN A 43 2.70 -4.36 3.98
C ASN A 43 1.93 -4.62 2.69
N VAL A 44 2.50 -4.19 1.58
CA VAL A 44 1.88 -4.35 0.27
C VAL A 44 2.87 -4.97 -0.70
N GLU A 45 2.34 -5.48 -1.80
CA GLU A 45 3.15 -5.96 -2.91
C GLU A 45 2.91 -5.03 -4.08
N LEU A 46 3.92 -4.23 -4.41
CA LEU A 46 3.86 -3.35 -5.56
C LEU A 46 4.36 -4.11 -6.77
N GLN A 47 3.56 -4.11 -7.82
CA GLN A 47 3.90 -4.75 -9.08
C GLN A 47 4.07 -3.67 -10.12
N GLY A 48 5.21 -3.65 -10.78
CA GLY A 48 5.48 -2.69 -11.82
C GLY A 48 6.02 -3.39 -13.04
N HIS A 49 5.59 -2.94 -14.19
CA HIS A 49 6.10 -3.45 -15.44
C HIS A 49 7.50 -2.91 -15.73
N CYS A 50 7.87 -1.83 -15.06
CA CYS A 50 9.12 -1.12 -15.31
C CYS A 50 10.12 -1.45 -14.20
N GLY A 51 10.40 -2.72 -14.03
CA GLY A 51 11.27 -3.19 -12.95
C GLY A 51 12.72 -2.76 -13.08
N SER A 52 13.09 -2.12 -14.16
CA SER A 52 14.45 -1.67 -14.38
C SER A 52 14.74 -0.28 -13.79
N CYS A 53 13.72 0.38 -13.24
CA CYS A 53 13.88 1.73 -12.72
C CYS A 53 13.57 1.78 -11.23
N PRO A 54 14.55 1.59 -10.35
CA PRO A 54 14.31 1.63 -8.90
C PRO A 54 13.77 2.98 -8.43
N TYR A 55 14.08 4.03 -9.16
CA TYR A 55 13.62 5.37 -8.84
C TYR A 55 12.10 5.48 -8.93
N ALA A 56 11.52 4.89 -9.97
CA ALA A 56 10.08 4.90 -10.15
C ALA A 56 9.37 4.14 -9.04
N MET A 57 9.97 3.06 -8.56
CA MET A 57 9.40 2.28 -7.46
C MET A 57 9.40 3.04 -6.15
N MET A 58 10.44 3.79 -5.87
CA MET A 58 10.49 4.62 -4.65
C MET A 58 9.42 5.69 -4.68
N THR A 59 9.25 6.35 -5.82
CA THR A 59 8.22 7.36 -5.99
C THR A 59 6.83 6.77 -5.84
N LEU A 60 6.62 5.61 -6.44
CA LEU A 60 5.35 4.90 -6.36
C LEU A 60 5.02 4.53 -4.91
N LYS A 61 5.99 4.00 -4.19
CA LYS A 61 5.81 3.65 -2.79
C LYS A 61 5.44 4.87 -1.96
N GLN A 62 6.11 5.99 -2.18
CA GLN A 62 5.81 7.22 -1.45
C GLN A 62 4.42 7.74 -1.75
N ASN A 63 4.01 7.70 -3.00
CA ASN A 63 2.66 8.12 -3.39
C ASN A 63 1.60 7.23 -2.77
N VAL A 64 1.81 5.92 -2.77
CA VAL A 64 0.90 4.97 -2.14
C VAL A 64 0.82 5.21 -0.64
N GLU A 65 1.96 5.40 0.00
CA GLU A 65 2.00 5.66 1.43
C GLU A 65 1.24 6.93 1.79
N LEU A 66 1.48 8.01 1.05
CA LEU A 66 0.77 9.27 1.29
C LEU A 66 -0.73 9.12 1.10
N ALA A 67 -1.15 8.42 0.05
CA ALA A 67 -2.56 8.20 -0.22
C ALA A 67 -3.23 7.41 0.90
N ILE A 68 -2.58 6.35 1.36
CA ILE A 68 -3.12 5.51 2.44
C ILE A 68 -3.13 6.27 3.76
N LYS A 69 -2.07 6.99 4.08
CA LYS A 69 -2.00 7.77 5.33
C LYS A 69 -3.01 8.91 5.34
N ASP A 70 -3.27 9.50 4.19
CA ASP A 70 -4.27 10.56 4.07
C ASP A 70 -5.67 10.01 4.31
N ALA A 71 -5.97 8.84 3.76
CA ALA A 71 -7.25 8.19 3.94
C ALA A 71 -7.41 7.62 5.36
N ILE A 72 -6.32 7.13 5.93
CA ILE A 72 -6.31 6.47 7.23
C ILE A 72 -5.15 7.02 8.06
N PRO A 73 -5.38 8.11 8.80
CA PRO A 73 -4.30 8.74 9.58
C PRO A 73 -3.66 7.84 10.64
N GLU A 74 -4.34 6.76 11.01
CA GLU A 74 -3.83 5.82 11.99
C GLU A 74 -2.63 5.03 11.49
N ILE A 75 -2.46 4.91 10.18
CA ILE A 75 -1.36 4.14 9.59
C ILE A 75 -0.05 4.88 9.79
N VAL A 76 0.94 4.17 10.30
CA VAL A 76 2.27 4.73 10.56
C VAL A 76 3.09 4.79 9.28
N SER A 77 3.10 3.69 8.52
CA SER A 77 3.84 3.64 7.27
C SER A 77 3.32 2.53 6.38
N VAL A 78 3.77 2.54 5.13
CA VAL A 78 3.46 1.51 4.15
C VAL A 78 4.78 0.97 3.62
N GLU A 79 4.93 -0.33 3.63
CA GLU A 79 6.15 -0.99 3.17
C GLU A 79 5.87 -1.91 2.00
N ASN A 80 6.76 -1.92 1.04
CA ASN A 80 6.70 -2.84 -0.09
C ASN A 80 7.53 -4.07 0.26
N ILE A 81 6.87 -5.22 0.42
CA ILE A 81 7.54 -6.46 0.82
C ILE A 81 7.99 -7.30 -0.38
N LYS A 82 7.63 -6.88 -1.59
CA LYS A 82 8.04 -7.59 -2.79
C LYS A 82 9.13 -6.80 -3.51
N PRO A 83 10.38 -7.15 -3.33
CA PRO A 83 11.48 -6.49 -4.04
C PRO A 83 11.41 -6.82 -5.53
N LEU A 84 11.79 -5.85 -6.33
CA LEU A 84 11.87 -6.04 -7.78
C LEU A 84 13.28 -6.45 -8.19
#